data_5dbae853dffc48140c90c35895abea44
#
_entry.id   5dbae853dffc48140c90c35895abea44
#
_cell.length_a   1.000
_cell.length_b   1.000
_cell.length_c   1.000
_cell.angle_alpha   90.00
_cell.angle_beta   90.00
_cell.angle_gamma   90.00
#
_symmetry.space_group_name_H-M   'P 1'
#
loop_
_entity.id
_entity.type
_entity.pdbx_description
1 polymer ?
#
loop_
_entity_poly.entity_id
_entity_poly.type
_entity_poly.pdbx_seq_one_letter_code
_entity_poly.pdbx_strand_id
1 'polypeptide(L)'
;MEFNEKLQELRKQKGLTQEELAKELFVSRTAISKWESGRGYPNIESLKLIAKFFSVTVDELLSSNEALTLAEESQKETEKHYHNLVF
;
A
#
# COMPACT_ATOMS: atom_id res chain seq x y z
N MET A 1 -9.31 -10.53 -3.87
CA MET A 1 -7.95 -10.35 -4.45
C MET A 1 -7.12 -9.59 -3.44
N GLU A 2 -5.96 -10.13 -3.09
CA GLU A 2 -5.04 -9.47 -2.16
C GLU A 2 -4.33 -8.30 -2.84
N PHE A 3 -3.79 -7.40 -2.02
CA PHE A 3 -3.09 -6.20 -2.50
C PHE A 3 -1.98 -6.52 -3.54
N ASN A 4 -1.17 -7.54 -3.26
CA ASN A 4 -0.07 -7.90 -4.16
C ASN A 4 -0.56 -8.25 -5.57
N GLU A 5 -1.64 -9.00 -5.65
CA GLU A 5 -2.25 -9.37 -6.94
C GLU A 5 -2.91 -8.16 -7.60
N LYS A 6 -3.59 -7.34 -6.82
CA LYS A 6 -4.28 -6.14 -7.33
C LYS A 6 -3.29 -5.14 -7.91
N LEU A 7 -2.20 -4.91 -7.21
CA LEU A 7 -1.15 -3.99 -7.68
C LEU A 7 -0.56 -4.46 -8.99
N GLN A 8 -0.23 -5.75 -9.07
CA GLN A 8 0.33 -6.34 -10.28
C GLN A 8 -0.65 -6.22 -11.45
N GLU A 9 -1.92 -6.51 -11.21
CA GLU A 9 -2.97 -6.41 -12.22
C GLU A 9 -3.10 -4.98 -12.75
N LEU A 10 -3.19 -4.00 -11.85
CA LEU A 10 -3.32 -2.59 -12.24
C LEU A 10 -2.12 -2.12 -13.04
N ARG A 11 -0.92 -2.52 -12.62
CA ARG A 11 0.31 -2.18 -13.33
C ARG A 11 0.30 -2.72 -14.76
N LYS A 12 -0.07 -3.99 -14.90
CA LYS A 12 -0.13 -4.66 -16.20
C LYS A 12 -1.19 -4.06 -17.11
N GLN A 13 -2.32 -3.66 -16.54
CA GLN A 13 -3.39 -2.99 -17.30
C GLN A 13 -2.92 -1.67 -17.89
N LYS A 14 -2.03 -0.96 -17.21
CA LYS A 14 -1.44 0.28 -17.72
C LYS A 14 -0.23 0.04 -18.62
N GLY A 15 0.18 -1.21 -18.79
CA GLY A 15 1.32 -1.55 -19.63
C GLY A 15 2.66 -1.10 -19.08
N LEU A 16 2.77 -0.98 -17.74
CA LEU A 16 3.99 -0.50 -17.09
C LEU A 16 4.85 -1.65 -16.59
N THR A 17 6.17 -1.46 -16.66
CA THR A 17 7.11 -2.34 -15.97
C THR A 17 7.15 -1.96 -14.49
N GLN A 18 7.73 -2.83 -13.65
CA GLN A 18 7.93 -2.51 -12.23
C GLN A 18 8.79 -1.26 -12.07
N GLU A 19 9.83 -1.11 -12.90
CA GLU A 19 10.70 0.05 -12.85
C GLU A 19 9.97 1.34 -13.22
N GLU A 20 9.13 1.30 -14.23
CA GLU A 20 8.33 2.45 -14.65
C GLU A 20 7.35 2.86 -13.55
N LEU A 21 6.68 1.89 -12.95
CA LEU A 21 5.77 2.18 -11.84
C LEU A 21 6.52 2.77 -10.64
N ALA A 22 7.70 2.23 -10.33
CA ALA A 22 8.52 2.74 -9.24
C ALA A 22 8.86 4.22 -9.43
N LYS A 23 9.19 4.63 -10.64
CA LYS A 23 9.46 6.03 -10.96
C LYS A 23 8.23 6.90 -10.74
N GLU A 24 7.07 6.44 -11.17
CA GLU A 24 5.83 7.19 -11.01
C GLU A 24 5.43 7.37 -9.55
N LEU A 25 5.76 6.40 -8.70
CA LEU A 25 5.40 6.43 -7.29
C LEU A 25 6.53 6.95 -6.39
N PHE A 26 7.67 7.34 -6.96
CA PHE A 26 8.84 7.84 -6.24
C PHE A 26 9.37 6.84 -5.22
N VAL A 27 9.39 5.58 -5.60
CA VAL A 27 9.91 4.49 -4.78
C VAL A 27 10.92 3.67 -5.57
N SER A 28 11.59 2.73 -4.90
CA SER A 28 12.54 1.85 -5.58
C SER A 28 11.81 0.70 -6.28
N ARG A 29 12.42 0.16 -7.32
CA ARG A 29 11.91 -1.06 -7.97
C ARG A 29 11.83 -2.22 -6.98
N THR A 30 12.78 -2.29 -6.05
CA THR A 30 12.80 -3.31 -5.02
C THR A 30 11.53 -3.25 -4.16
N ALA A 31 11.06 -2.04 -3.84
CA ALA A 31 9.81 -1.86 -3.09
C ALA A 31 8.63 -2.43 -3.88
N ILE A 32 8.51 -2.09 -5.16
CA ILE A 32 7.44 -2.61 -6.01
C ILE A 32 7.48 -4.14 -6.05
N SER A 33 8.66 -4.71 -6.25
CA SER A 33 8.85 -6.16 -6.30
C SER A 33 8.39 -6.83 -5.00
N LYS A 34 8.74 -6.26 -3.85
CA LYS A 34 8.30 -6.75 -2.53
C LYS A 34 6.79 -6.74 -2.42
N TRP A 35 6.18 -5.61 -2.77
CA TRP A 35 4.72 -5.44 -2.66
C TRP A 35 3.98 -6.42 -3.58
N GLU A 36 4.46 -6.61 -4.80
CA GLU A 36 3.81 -7.51 -5.76
C GLU A 36 4.02 -8.99 -5.41
N SER A 37 5.04 -9.31 -4.66
CA SER A 37 5.31 -10.69 -4.23
C SER A 37 4.66 -11.04 -2.89
N GLY A 38 3.99 -10.09 -2.26
CA GLY A 38 3.33 -10.31 -0.98
C GLY A 38 4.28 -10.32 0.21
N ARG A 39 5.52 -9.85 0.04
CA ARG A 39 6.52 -9.83 1.12
C ARG A 39 6.49 -8.57 1.97
N GLY A 40 5.58 -7.65 1.69
CA GLY A 40 5.44 -6.43 2.45
C GLY A 40 4.35 -5.54 1.88
N TYR A 41 4.01 -4.50 2.63
CA TYR A 41 3.01 -3.52 2.26
C TYR A 41 3.61 -2.13 2.26
N PRO A 42 3.14 -1.24 1.38
CA PRO A 42 3.54 0.16 1.45
C PRO A 42 2.94 0.82 2.70
N ASN A 43 3.56 1.91 3.14
CA ASN A 43 2.99 2.73 4.19
C ASN A 43 1.74 3.45 3.65
N ILE A 44 1.00 4.13 4.54
CA ILE A 44 -0.26 4.76 4.16
C ILE A 44 -0.09 5.84 3.09
N GLU A 45 1.00 6.58 3.15
CA GLU A 45 1.28 7.61 2.14
C GLU A 45 1.49 7.01 0.76
N SER A 46 2.25 5.92 0.68
CA SER A 46 2.47 5.20 -0.56
C SER A 46 1.18 4.57 -1.08
N LEU A 47 0.34 4.02 -0.17
CA LEU A 47 -0.97 3.48 -0.55
C LEU A 47 -1.84 4.57 -1.19
N LYS A 48 -1.84 5.77 -0.62
CA LYS A 48 -2.61 6.90 -1.17
C LYS A 48 -2.10 7.30 -2.55
N LEU A 49 -0.78 7.30 -2.75
CA LEU A 49 -0.18 7.60 -4.04
C LEU A 49 -0.55 6.54 -5.09
N ILE A 50 -0.51 5.28 -4.71
CA ILE A 50 -0.90 4.17 -5.59
C ILE A 50 -2.36 4.32 -5.99
N ALA A 51 -3.23 4.58 -5.03
CA ALA A 51 -4.67 4.75 -5.27
C ALA A 51 -4.92 5.91 -6.24
N LYS A 52 -4.26 7.04 -6.00
CA LYS A 52 -4.38 8.22 -6.86
C LYS A 52 -3.87 7.95 -8.27
N PHE A 53 -2.72 7.30 -8.38
CA PHE A 53 -2.11 7.00 -9.69
C PHE A 53 -3.01 6.10 -10.54
N PHE A 54 -3.63 5.10 -9.93
CA PHE A 54 -4.52 4.18 -10.64
C PHE A 54 -5.99 4.59 -10.62
N SER A 55 -6.30 5.74 -10.03
CA SER A 55 -7.68 6.26 -9.92
C SER A 55 -8.64 5.28 -9.25
N VAL A 56 -8.17 4.66 -8.19
CA VAL A 56 -8.95 3.75 -7.34
C VAL A 56 -8.89 4.23 -5.89
N THR A 57 -9.73 3.66 -5.04
CA THR A 57 -9.69 3.96 -3.60
C THR A 57 -8.69 3.02 -2.92
N VAL A 58 -8.24 3.39 -1.72
CA VAL A 58 -7.40 2.50 -0.91
C VAL A 58 -8.17 1.21 -0.58
N ASP A 59 -9.48 1.34 -0.33
CA ASP A 59 -10.34 0.16 -0.06
C ASP A 59 -10.36 -0.81 -1.24
N GLU A 60 -10.32 -0.28 -2.46
CA GLU A 60 -10.28 -1.12 -3.66
C GLU A 60 -8.93 -1.83 -3.82
N LEU A 61 -7.86 -1.23 -3.30
CA LEU A 61 -6.52 -1.82 -3.36
C LEU A 61 -6.35 -2.97 -2.38
N LEU A 62 -7.02 -2.91 -1.23
CA LEU A 62 -6.85 -3.86 -0.14
C LEU A 62 -8.02 -4.82 -0.05
N SER A 63 -7.74 -6.08 0.35
CA SER A 63 -8.81 -6.99 0.73
C SER A 63 -9.39 -6.54 2.07
N SER A 64 -10.59 -7.03 2.42
CA SER A 64 -11.22 -6.70 3.70
C SER A 64 -10.34 -7.05 4.90
N ASN A 65 -9.67 -8.21 4.85
CA ASN A 65 -8.78 -8.64 5.92
C ASN A 65 -7.54 -7.75 6.03
N GLU A 66 -6.98 -7.36 4.89
CA GLU A 66 -5.83 -6.46 4.86
C GLU A 66 -6.16 -5.10 5.42
N ALA A 67 -7.31 -4.56 5.05
CA ALA A 67 -7.76 -3.26 5.55
C ALA A 67 -7.94 -3.26 7.05
N LEU A 68 -8.54 -4.32 7.60
CA LEU A 68 -8.74 -4.46 9.05
C LEU A 68 -7.41 -4.59 9.80
N THR A 69 -6.50 -5.41 9.28
CA THR A 69 -5.19 -5.60 9.89
C THR A 69 -4.38 -4.31 9.96
N LEU A 70 -4.34 -3.57 8.85
CA LEU A 70 -3.61 -2.31 8.80
C LEU A 70 -4.26 -1.24 9.67
N ALA A 71 -5.59 -1.21 9.75
CA ALA A 71 -6.31 -0.29 10.61
C ALA A 71 -6.03 -0.58 12.09
N GLU A 72 -5.99 -1.84 12.49
CA GLU A 72 -5.65 -2.26 13.85
C GLU A 72 -4.24 -1.83 14.25
N GLU A 73 -3.28 -2.03 13.36
CA GLU A 73 -1.90 -1.61 13.59
C GLU A 73 -1.80 -0.09 13.76
N SER A 74 -2.50 0.66 12.93
CA SER A 74 -2.54 2.12 13.03
C SER A 74 -3.17 2.58 14.33
N GLN A 75 -4.26 1.93 14.77
CA GLN A 75 -4.92 2.24 16.04
C GLN A 75 -4.00 1.98 17.22
N LYS A 76 -3.29 0.87 17.22
CA LYS A 76 -2.34 0.53 18.27
C LYS A 76 -1.24 1.59 18.39
N GLU A 77 -0.71 2.03 17.28
CA GLU A 77 0.30 3.08 17.26
C GLU A 77 -0.25 4.39 17.80
N THR A 78 -1.46 4.76 17.40
CA THR A 78 -2.14 5.96 17.84
C THR A 78 -2.40 5.94 19.33
N GLU A 79 -2.90 4.83 19.85
CA GLU A 79 -3.14 4.64 21.27
C GLU A 79 -1.86 4.75 22.10
N LYS A 80 -0.80 4.14 21.61
CA LYS A 80 0.51 4.18 22.25
C LYS A 80 1.07 5.62 22.32
N HIS A 81 0.94 6.32 21.23
CA HIS A 81 1.38 7.72 21.14
C HIS A 81 0.56 8.61 22.07
N TYR A 82 -0.76 8.43 22.05
CA TYR A 82 -1.68 9.18 22.90
C TYR A 82 -1.40 8.93 24.38
N HIS A 83 -1.16 7.69 24.75
CA HIS A 83 -0.83 7.31 26.11
C HIS A 83 0.44 8.03 26.60
N ASN A 84 1.45 8.12 25.74
CA ASN A 84 2.69 8.81 26.06
C ASN A 84 2.48 10.32 26.23
N LEU A 85 1.52 10.91 25.52
CA LEU A 85 1.22 12.34 25.62
C LEU A 85 0.46 12.71 26.90
N VAL A 86 -0.27 11.76 27.47
CA VAL A 86 -1.06 11.97 28.67
C VAL A 86 -0.17 12.03 29.91
N PHE A 87 0.97 11.36 29.86
CA PHE A 87 1.93 11.34 30.95
C PHE A 87 3.10 12.27 30.71
#